data_ca374bf8330498a86a8a04fe3ce1be6d
#
_entry.id   ca374bf8330498a86a8a04fe3ce1be6d
#
_cell.length_a   1.000
_cell.length_b   1.000
_cell.length_c   1.000
_cell.angle_alpha   90.00
_cell.angle_beta   90.00
_cell.angle_gamma   90.00
#
_symmetry.space_group_name_H-M   'P 1'
#
loop_
_entity.id
_entity.type
_entity.pdbx_description
1 polymer ?
#
loop_
_entity_poly.entity_id
_entity_poly.type
_entity_poly.pdbx_seq_one_letter_code
_entity_poly.pdbx_strand_id
1 'polypeptide(L)'
;MAHISVDFNTVIGKIKPMHAVGQPPFLGMDYHYIEYLKKAHIPYSRLHDVGGPYGGFVYVDIPNLFRDFDADETLPESYDFAFTDHLIKALMDNDCEPIFRLGVTIENYRTVRAYRIYPPKDPAKWARICEHVVRHYT
;
A
#
# COMPACT_ATOMS: atom_id res chain seq x y z
N MET A 1 -23.59 -19.59 -33.79
CA MET A 1 -22.20 -19.16 -33.48
C MET A 1 -22.21 -17.66 -33.32
N ALA A 2 -21.59 -17.14 -32.26
CA ALA A 2 -21.40 -15.71 -32.13
C ALA A 2 -20.30 -15.26 -33.08
N HIS A 3 -20.52 -14.17 -33.80
CA HIS A 3 -19.55 -13.58 -34.71
C HIS A 3 -18.97 -12.32 -34.06
N ILE A 4 -17.65 -12.24 -33.92
CA ILE A 4 -16.94 -11.08 -33.39
C ILE A 4 -16.18 -10.43 -34.54
N SER A 5 -16.42 -9.15 -34.77
CA SER A 5 -15.67 -8.34 -35.74
C SER A 5 -14.78 -7.35 -35.00
N VAL A 6 -13.53 -7.26 -35.39
CA VAL A 6 -12.56 -6.31 -34.82
C VAL A 6 -12.00 -5.44 -35.96
N ASP A 7 -12.17 -4.12 -35.83
CA ASP A 7 -11.57 -3.16 -36.74
C ASP A 7 -10.32 -2.53 -36.09
N PHE A 8 -9.16 -2.90 -36.58
CA PHE A 8 -7.87 -2.40 -36.09
C PHE A 8 -7.54 -0.99 -36.61
N ASN A 9 -8.32 -0.42 -37.53
CA ASN A 9 -8.11 0.92 -38.05
C ASN A 9 -8.87 1.99 -37.24
N THR A 10 -9.80 1.56 -36.40
CA THR A 10 -10.60 2.46 -35.57
C THR A 10 -10.03 2.54 -34.17
N VAL A 11 -9.39 3.67 -33.84
CA VAL A 11 -8.90 3.95 -32.48
C VAL A 11 -10.01 4.50 -31.62
N ILE A 12 -10.46 3.74 -30.63
CA ILE A 12 -11.55 4.13 -29.70
C ILE A 12 -11.04 4.67 -28.35
N GLY A 13 -9.74 4.61 -28.09
CA GLY A 13 -9.15 5.13 -26.87
C GLY A 13 -7.72 4.67 -26.66
N LYS A 14 -7.13 5.08 -25.52
CA LYS A 14 -5.85 4.60 -25.03
C LYS A 14 -6.07 3.56 -23.94
N ILE A 15 -5.34 2.47 -24.02
CA ILE A 15 -5.29 1.48 -22.93
C ILE A 15 -4.51 2.12 -21.77
N LYS A 16 -5.07 2.11 -20.57
CA LYS A 16 -4.33 2.52 -19.38
C LYS A 16 -3.14 1.60 -19.15
N PRO A 17 -2.03 2.11 -18.62
CA PRO A 17 -0.91 1.27 -18.26
C PRO A 17 -1.37 0.17 -17.30
N MET A 18 -1.05 -1.09 -17.62
CA MET A 18 -1.47 -2.27 -16.84
C MET A 18 -0.28 -2.93 -16.13
N HIS A 19 0.92 -2.44 -16.35
CA HIS A 19 2.14 -2.97 -15.74
C HIS A 19 2.42 -2.27 -14.42
N ALA A 20 2.82 -3.06 -13.43
CA ALA A 20 3.09 -2.60 -12.08
C ALA A 20 4.06 -3.57 -11.40
N VAL A 21 4.63 -3.15 -10.28
CA VAL A 21 5.37 -4.04 -9.38
C VAL A 21 4.52 -4.37 -8.16
N GLY A 22 4.65 -5.62 -7.67
CA GLY A 22 3.88 -6.11 -6.52
C GLY A 22 4.39 -5.60 -5.17
N GLN A 23 5.64 -5.14 -5.13
CA GLN A 23 6.27 -4.55 -3.95
C GLN A 23 7.28 -3.50 -4.41
N PRO A 24 7.40 -2.37 -3.70
CA PRO A 24 8.45 -1.40 -4.00
C PRO A 24 9.81 -1.97 -3.57
N PRO A 25 10.91 -1.46 -4.15
CA PRO A 25 12.24 -1.73 -3.66
C PRO A 25 12.42 -1.25 -2.22
N PHE A 26 13.31 -1.91 -1.47
CA PHE A 26 13.64 -1.50 -0.10
C PHE A 26 14.24 -0.09 -0.07
N LEU A 27 13.83 0.68 0.92
CA LEU A 27 14.47 1.96 1.26
C LEU A 27 15.58 1.72 2.31
N GLY A 28 16.64 2.51 2.22
CA GLY A 28 17.67 2.58 3.27
C GLY A 28 18.81 1.58 3.20
N MET A 29 18.88 0.76 2.18
CA MET A 29 20.11 0.07 1.78
C MET A 29 20.73 0.83 0.60
N ASP A 30 22.03 0.65 0.33
CA ASP A 30 22.73 1.28 -0.82
C ASP A 30 22.20 0.84 -2.20
N TYR A 31 20.99 0.34 -2.21
CA TYR A 31 20.31 -0.13 -3.39
C TYR A 31 19.38 0.96 -3.92
N HIS A 32 19.87 1.71 -4.88
CA HIS A 32 19.07 2.69 -5.61
C HIS A 32 18.04 2.03 -6.55
N TYR A 33 17.43 0.92 -6.11
CA TYR A 33 16.51 0.17 -6.98
C TYR A 33 15.24 0.95 -7.31
N ILE A 34 14.86 1.90 -6.47
CA ILE A 34 13.64 2.67 -6.72
C ILE A 34 13.75 3.52 -7.98
N GLU A 35 14.95 4.01 -8.33
CA GLU A 35 15.18 4.74 -9.58
C GLU A 35 15.02 3.87 -10.82
N TYR A 36 15.14 2.55 -10.70
CA TYR A 36 14.89 1.63 -11.83
C TYR A 36 13.41 1.57 -12.20
N LEU A 37 12.49 1.86 -11.26
CA LEU A 37 11.06 1.98 -11.57
C LEU A 37 10.86 3.09 -12.61
N LYS A 38 11.49 4.24 -12.39
CA LYS A 38 11.47 5.36 -13.33
C LYS A 38 12.11 5.01 -14.68
N LYS A 39 13.32 4.42 -14.66
CA LYS A 39 14.04 4.00 -15.87
C LYS A 39 13.27 2.94 -16.67
N ALA A 40 12.55 2.07 -16.00
CA ALA A 40 11.72 1.03 -16.63
C ALA A 40 10.30 1.51 -16.94
N HIS A 41 9.97 2.79 -16.66
CA HIS A 41 8.64 3.36 -16.85
C HIS A 41 7.54 2.56 -16.15
N ILE A 42 7.79 2.08 -14.93
CA ILE A 42 6.81 1.36 -14.12
C ILE A 42 5.88 2.38 -13.44
N PRO A 43 4.61 2.50 -13.87
CA PRO A 43 3.74 3.56 -13.39
C PRO A 43 3.12 3.31 -12.01
N TYR A 44 3.08 2.06 -11.56
CA TYR A 44 2.40 1.70 -10.30
C TYR A 44 3.23 0.74 -9.46
N SER A 45 3.21 0.94 -8.14
CA SER A 45 3.73 -0.01 -7.16
C SER A 45 2.65 -0.34 -6.12
N ARG A 46 2.27 -1.63 -6.02
CA ARG A 46 1.36 -2.08 -4.98
C ARG A 46 2.11 -2.23 -3.66
N LEU A 47 1.63 -1.55 -2.63
CA LEU A 47 2.19 -1.66 -1.29
C LEU A 47 1.63 -2.93 -0.61
N HIS A 48 2.48 -3.95 -0.50
CA HIS A 48 2.14 -5.24 0.09
C HIS A 48 3.39 -5.85 0.73
N ASP A 49 3.29 -6.20 2.00
CA ASP A 49 4.38 -6.81 2.78
C ASP A 49 5.72 -6.06 2.62
N VAL A 50 5.66 -4.74 2.59
CA VAL A 50 6.84 -3.90 2.39
C VAL A 50 7.78 -4.04 3.58
N GLY A 51 9.00 -4.49 3.30
CA GLY A 51 10.04 -4.59 4.31
C GLY A 51 10.61 -3.22 4.67
N GLY A 52 11.01 -3.07 5.91
CA GLY A 52 11.70 -1.89 6.39
C GLY A 52 13.22 -2.05 6.40
N PRO A 53 13.96 -0.94 6.57
CA PRO A 53 15.42 -0.93 6.58
C PRO A 53 16.05 -1.74 7.73
N TYR A 54 15.29 -2.04 8.76
CA TYR A 54 15.75 -2.79 9.93
C TYR A 54 15.30 -4.25 9.94
N GLY A 55 14.86 -4.77 8.80
CA GLY A 55 14.20 -6.07 8.71
C GLY A 55 12.78 -5.99 9.29
N GLY A 56 12.02 -6.99 9.05
CA GLY A 56 10.59 -6.98 9.32
C GLY A 56 9.79 -6.64 8.08
N PHE A 57 8.57 -7.10 8.10
CA PHE A 57 7.65 -7.01 6.99
C PHE A 57 6.45 -6.18 7.40
N VAL A 58 5.68 -5.73 6.44
CA VAL A 58 4.37 -5.13 6.64
C VAL A 58 4.35 -3.70 7.22
N TYR A 59 5.38 -2.91 6.98
CA TYR A 59 5.49 -1.54 7.51
C TYR A 59 4.38 -0.59 7.08
N VAL A 60 3.79 -0.80 5.91
CA VAL A 60 2.69 0.02 5.38
C VAL A 60 1.31 -0.53 5.73
N ASP A 61 1.25 -1.65 6.43
CA ASP A 61 -0.03 -2.23 6.83
C ASP A 61 -0.63 -1.47 8.03
N ILE A 62 -1.95 -1.41 8.08
CA ILE A 62 -2.70 -0.69 9.13
C ILE A 62 -2.21 -0.99 10.54
N PRO A 63 -1.89 -2.26 10.93
CA PRO A 63 -1.38 -2.55 12.27
C PRO A 63 -0.02 -1.92 12.60
N ASN A 64 0.71 -1.44 11.62
CA ASN A 64 1.97 -0.73 11.84
C ASN A 64 1.80 0.79 11.82
N LEU A 65 0.80 1.28 11.11
CA LEU A 65 0.41 2.69 11.12
C LEU A 65 -0.36 3.05 12.38
N PHE A 66 -1.22 2.15 12.86
CA PHE A 66 -1.99 2.28 14.09
C PHE A 66 -1.71 1.05 14.97
N ARG A 67 -0.71 1.16 15.83
CA ARG A 67 -0.11 0.00 16.51
C ARG A 67 -0.91 -0.53 17.69
N ASP A 68 -1.63 0.34 18.38
CA ASP A 68 -2.48 0.00 19.52
C ASP A 68 -3.94 0.18 19.16
N PHE A 69 -4.66 -0.92 18.98
CA PHE A 69 -6.08 -0.86 18.63
C PHE A 69 -6.95 -0.26 19.74
N ASP A 70 -6.48 -0.26 20.97
CA ASP A 70 -7.22 0.33 22.10
C ASP A 70 -6.94 1.84 22.28
N ALA A 71 -5.95 2.40 21.54
CA ALA A 71 -5.72 3.84 21.49
C ALA A 71 -6.90 4.60 20.85
N ASP A 72 -6.98 5.90 21.08
CA ASP A 72 -7.99 6.76 20.48
C ASP A 72 -7.64 7.04 19.00
N GLU A 73 -8.48 6.57 18.08
CA GLU A 73 -8.28 6.74 16.64
C GLU A 73 -8.52 8.15 16.13
N THR A 74 -9.01 9.07 16.97
CA THR A 74 -9.19 10.48 16.60
C THR A 74 -7.93 11.31 16.82
N LEU A 75 -6.96 10.78 17.56
CA LEU A 75 -5.73 11.49 17.93
C LEU A 75 -4.61 11.21 16.90
N PRO A 76 -3.99 12.25 16.33
CA PRO A 76 -2.88 12.10 15.40
C PRO A 76 -1.69 11.29 15.95
N GLU A 77 -1.41 11.41 17.24
CA GLU A 77 -0.34 10.71 17.94
C GLU A 77 -0.55 9.19 18.05
N SER A 78 -1.75 8.71 17.76
CA SER A 78 -2.06 7.28 17.70
C SER A 78 -1.53 6.61 16.41
N TYR A 79 -1.07 7.43 15.46
CA TYR A 79 -0.58 6.98 14.15
C TYR A 79 0.92 7.21 13.99
N ASP A 80 1.57 6.31 13.25
CA ASP A 80 2.97 6.45 12.85
C ASP A 80 3.08 6.32 11.33
N PHE A 81 3.12 7.46 10.65
CA PHE A 81 3.24 7.53 9.19
C PHE A 81 4.68 7.69 8.70
N ALA A 82 5.65 7.87 9.59
CA ALA A 82 7.00 8.32 9.22
C ALA A 82 7.66 7.46 8.14
N PHE A 83 7.59 6.13 8.27
CA PHE A 83 8.15 5.23 7.26
C PHE A 83 7.32 5.24 5.97
N THR A 84 6.02 5.19 6.08
CA THR A 84 5.12 5.12 4.93
C THR A 84 5.16 6.41 4.11
N ASP A 85 5.21 7.57 4.75
CA ASP A 85 5.39 8.87 4.09
C ASP A 85 6.68 8.90 3.29
N HIS A 86 7.78 8.43 3.89
CA HIS A 86 9.07 8.38 3.20
C HIS A 86 9.02 7.46 1.97
N LEU A 87 8.39 6.29 2.10
CA LEU A 87 8.23 5.34 1.00
C LEU A 87 7.37 5.90 -0.13
N ILE A 88 6.20 6.46 0.21
CA ILE A 88 5.28 7.04 -0.78
C ILE A 88 5.96 8.20 -1.50
N LYS A 89 6.62 9.10 -0.75
CA LYS A 89 7.39 10.18 -1.36
C LYS A 89 8.45 9.65 -2.33
N ALA A 90 9.20 8.62 -1.95
CA ALA A 90 10.23 8.06 -2.82
C ALA A 90 9.65 7.44 -4.10
N LEU A 91 8.47 6.82 -4.03
CA LEU A 91 7.76 6.31 -5.22
C LEU A 91 7.32 7.47 -6.13
N MET A 92 6.67 8.48 -5.57
CA MET A 92 6.18 9.64 -6.32
C MET A 92 7.31 10.43 -6.98
N ASP A 93 8.44 10.62 -6.29
CA ASP A 93 9.65 11.27 -6.84
C ASP A 93 10.23 10.48 -8.04
N ASN A 94 9.88 9.20 -8.17
CA ASN A 94 10.30 8.33 -9.26
C ASN A 94 9.19 8.01 -10.27
N ASP A 95 8.17 8.85 -10.37
CA ASP A 95 7.04 8.74 -11.30
C ASP A 95 6.26 7.41 -11.16
N CYS A 96 6.26 6.83 -9.96
CA CYS A 96 5.58 5.58 -9.65
C CYS A 96 4.48 5.84 -8.63
N GLU A 97 3.23 5.66 -9.03
CA GLU A 97 2.06 5.88 -8.19
C GLU A 97 1.82 4.69 -7.26
N PRO A 98 1.62 4.90 -5.96
CA PRO A 98 1.35 3.81 -5.02
C PRO A 98 -0.09 3.30 -5.15
N ILE A 99 -0.25 1.97 -5.19
CA ILE A 99 -1.54 1.31 -4.97
C ILE A 99 -1.56 0.87 -3.51
N PHE A 100 -2.16 1.69 -2.66
CA PHE A 100 -2.18 1.46 -1.23
C PHE A 100 -3.18 0.36 -0.86
N ARG A 101 -2.73 -0.65 -0.11
CA ARG A 101 -3.58 -1.70 0.42
C ARG A 101 -3.99 -1.35 1.86
N LEU A 102 -5.27 -1.10 2.10
CA LEU A 102 -5.83 -0.97 3.44
C LEU A 102 -6.00 -2.37 4.08
N GLY A 103 -4.95 -2.90 4.62
CA GLY A 103 -4.83 -4.21 5.23
C GLY A 103 -3.58 -4.24 6.10
N VAL A 104 -3.25 -5.27 6.79
CA VAL A 104 -4.03 -6.44 7.17
C VAL A 104 -4.91 -6.11 8.36
N THR A 105 -5.93 -6.94 8.68
CA THR A 105 -6.78 -6.72 9.86
C THR A 105 -5.98 -6.67 11.16
N ILE A 106 -6.40 -5.81 12.09
CA ILE A 106 -5.77 -5.65 13.39
C ILE A 106 -6.24 -6.78 14.31
N GLU A 107 -5.35 -7.73 14.56
CA GLU A 107 -5.59 -8.88 15.45
C GLU A 107 -4.82 -8.77 16.77
N ASN A 108 -4.62 -7.58 17.28
CA ASN A 108 -3.82 -7.35 18.47
C ASN A 108 -4.41 -7.96 19.74
N TYR A 109 -5.63 -8.48 19.70
CA TYR A 109 -6.27 -9.25 20.78
C TYR A 109 -6.10 -10.78 20.63
N ARG A 110 -5.42 -11.26 19.60
CA ARG A 110 -5.19 -12.68 19.35
C ARG A 110 -3.75 -13.06 19.65
N THR A 111 -3.59 -14.16 20.37
CA THR A 111 -2.28 -14.72 20.71
C THR A 111 -1.76 -15.71 19.65
N VAL A 112 -2.65 -16.23 18.81
CA VAL A 112 -2.29 -17.17 17.74
C VAL A 112 -1.97 -16.40 16.49
N ARG A 113 -0.78 -16.58 15.96
CA ARG A 113 -0.38 -16.03 14.65
C ARG A 113 -1.05 -16.80 13.53
N ALA A 114 -2.20 -16.33 13.09
CA ALA A 114 -2.96 -16.91 12.00
C ALA A 114 -2.98 -16.02 10.76
N TYR A 115 -1.85 -15.44 10.39
CA TYR A 115 -1.69 -14.59 9.20
C TYR A 115 -2.67 -13.41 9.13
N ARG A 116 -3.15 -12.95 10.30
CA ARG A 116 -4.06 -11.81 10.38
C ARG A 116 -5.31 -11.98 9.52
N ILE A 117 -5.91 -13.14 9.59
CA ILE A 117 -7.10 -13.52 8.80
C ILE A 117 -8.42 -13.30 9.54
N TYR A 118 -8.36 -12.96 10.82
CA TYR A 118 -9.55 -12.71 11.63
C TYR A 118 -10.09 -11.28 11.42
N PRO A 119 -11.39 -11.08 11.60
CA PRO A 119 -11.95 -9.74 11.59
C PRO A 119 -11.39 -8.92 12.75
N PRO A 120 -11.37 -7.58 12.62
CA PRO A 120 -10.99 -6.71 13.73
C PRO A 120 -11.99 -6.86 14.89
N LYS A 121 -11.51 -6.60 16.10
CA LYS A 121 -12.28 -6.60 17.33
C LYS A 121 -13.49 -5.65 17.26
N ASP A 122 -13.33 -4.50 16.62
CA ASP A 122 -14.38 -3.54 16.30
C ASP A 122 -14.25 -3.10 14.82
N PRO A 123 -15.11 -3.61 13.93
CA PRO A 123 -15.05 -3.24 12.52
C PRO A 123 -15.32 -1.77 12.23
N ALA A 124 -16.15 -1.10 13.05
CA ALA A 124 -16.45 0.31 12.84
C ALA A 124 -15.25 1.19 13.23
N LYS A 125 -14.57 0.89 14.31
CA LYS A 125 -13.31 1.55 14.66
C LYS A 125 -12.23 1.30 13.61
N TRP A 126 -12.10 0.08 13.15
CA TRP A 126 -11.16 -0.25 12.08
C TRP A 126 -11.43 0.55 10.79
N ALA A 127 -12.70 0.73 10.43
CA ALA A 127 -13.07 1.56 9.28
C ALA A 127 -12.67 3.03 9.46
N ARG A 128 -12.85 3.61 10.67
CA ARG A 128 -12.41 4.98 10.97
C ARG A 128 -10.88 5.12 10.92
N ILE A 129 -10.15 4.12 11.41
CA ILE A 129 -8.68 4.08 11.27
C ILE A 129 -8.27 4.09 9.79
N CYS A 130 -8.88 3.24 8.97
CA CYS A 130 -8.64 3.23 7.53
C CYS A 130 -9.00 4.56 6.86
N GLU A 131 -10.12 5.18 7.26
CA GLU A 131 -10.51 6.51 6.77
C GLU A 131 -9.46 7.56 7.12
N HIS A 132 -8.91 7.54 8.32
CA HIS A 132 -7.85 8.46 8.74
C HIS A 132 -6.59 8.28 7.86
N VAL A 133 -6.19 7.04 7.59
CA VAL A 133 -5.07 6.74 6.68
C VAL A 133 -5.34 7.26 5.26
N VAL A 134 -6.54 7.07 4.73
CA VAL A 134 -6.91 7.61 3.41
C VAL A 134 -6.82 9.13 3.40
N ARG A 135 -7.38 9.80 4.41
CA ARG A 135 -7.34 11.25 4.52
C ARG A 135 -5.93 11.84 4.67
N HIS A 136 -4.99 11.08 5.21
CA HIS A 136 -3.59 11.50 5.29
C HIS A 136 -2.93 11.58 3.90
N TYR A 137 -3.37 10.75 2.94
CA TYR A 137 -2.76 10.66 1.61
C TYR A 137 -3.61 11.29 0.48
N THR A 138 -4.75 11.87 0.76
CA THR A 138 -5.62 12.52 -0.23
C THR A 138 -5.97 13.95 0.14
#